data_81effaa414c843f534be5a0b772b3505
#
_entry.id   81effaa414c843f534be5a0b772b3505
#
_cell.length_a   1.000
_cell.length_b   1.000
_cell.length_c   1.000
_cell.angle_alpha   90.00
_cell.angle_beta   90.00
_cell.angle_gamma   90.00
#
_symmetry.space_group_name_H-M   'P 1'
#
loop_
_entity.id
_entity.type
_entity.pdbx_description
1 polymer ?
#
loop_
_entity_poly.entity_id
_entity_poly.type
_entity_poly.pdbx_seq_one_letter_code
_entity_poly.pdbx_strand_id
1 'polypeptide(L)'
;VQSGVGRTGKFLATEHYDIQPDMVTLAKGLGGGVPIGALLMTEEVALKMPKGGHGTTFGGNPLACAAALAVLEEIEGRNLLQHVSEVGNYFQEQLRSIASPKIRTVRGKGLLI
;
A
#
# COMPACT_ATOMS: atom_id res chain seq x y z
N VAL A 1 5.13 2.88 0.36
CA VAL A 1 4.32 4.02 -0.08
C VAL A 1 3.63 3.76 -1.43
N GLN A 2 4.28 3.15 -2.42
CA GLN A 2 3.68 2.85 -3.73
C GLN A 2 3.11 1.44 -3.82
N SER A 3 3.72 0.49 -3.16
CA SER A 3 3.38 -0.93 -3.22
C SER A 3 2.47 -1.40 -2.08
N GLY A 4 2.18 -0.53 -1.11
CA GLY A 4 1.29 -0.83 0.00
C GLY A 4 -0.17 -0.46 -0.27
N VAL A 5 -0.98 -0.56 0.78
CA VAL A 5 -2.41 -0.25 0.79
C VAL A 5 -3.15 -0.99 -0.34
N GLY A 6 -2.87 -2.29 -0.49
CA GLY A 6 -3.57 -3.17 -1.40
C GLY A 6 -3.08 -3.22 -2.85
N ARG A 7 -2.17 -2.34 -3.29
CA ARG A 7 -1.73 -2.23 -4.71
C ARG A 7 -1.27 -3.56 -5.33
N THR A 8 -0.67 -4.43 -4.54
CA THR A 8 -0.09 -5.70 -5.01
C THR A 8 -0.98 -6.93 -4.78
N GLY A 9 -2.21 -6.75 -4.26
CA GLY A 9 -3.09 -7.83 -3.83
C GLY A 9 -2.83 -8.34 -2.41
N LYS A 10 -1.88 -7.73 -1.71
CA LYS A 10 -1.67 -7.83 -0.27
C LYS A 10 -1.69 -6.44 0.33
N PHE A 11 -2.02 -6.29 1.62
CA PHE A 11 -2.03 -4.97 2.25
C PHE A 11 -0.64 -4.32 2.22
N LEU A 12 0.39 -5.09 2.56
CA LEU A 12 1.79 -4.72 2.40
C LEU A 12 2.48 -5.63 1.38
N ALA A 13 3.32 -5.08 0.52
CA ALA A 13 4.06 -5.85 -0.46
C ALA A 13 5.08 -6.83 0.18
N THR A 14 5.52 -6.57 1.40
CA THR A 14 6.41 -7.44 2.19
C THR A 14 5.79 -8.81 2.48
N GLU A 15 4.46 -8.89 2.55
CA GLU A 15 3.73 -10.14 2.76
C GLU A 15 3.91 -11.17 1.63
N HIS A 16 4.34 -10.73 0.44
CA HIS A 16 4.68 -11.64 -0.66
C HIS A 16 6.01 -12.37 -0.46
N TYR A 17 6.82 -11.95 0.50
CA TYR A 17 8.21 -12.37 0.66
C TYR A 17 8.53 -12.85 2.08
N ASP A 18 7.52 -13.01 2.94
CA ASP A 18 7.66 -13.35 4.38
C ASP A 18 8.64 -12.41 5.12
N ILE A 19 8.67 -11.14 4.73
CA ILE A 19 9.49 -10.13 5.37
C ILE A 19 8.66 -9.39 6.41
N GLN A 20 9.11 -9.39 7.65
CA GLN A 20 8.56 -8.59 8.74
C GLN A 20 9.45 -7.36 8.94
N PRO A 21 9.05 -6.18 8.43
CA PRO A 21 9.85 -4.98 8.58
C PRO A 21 9.70 -4.39 9.99
N ASP A 22 10.77 -3.80 10.53
CA ASP A 22 10.72 -3.06 11.78
C ASP A 22 9.97 -1.75 11.66
N MET A 23 9.96 -1.17 10.46
CA MET A 23 9.28 0.09 10.14
C MET A 23 8.61 0.03 8.77
N VAL A 24 7.41 0.60 8.66
CA VAL A 24 6.65 0.71 7.41
C VAL A 24 6.11 2.13 7.24
N THR A 25 6.37 2.72 6.09
CA THR A 25 5.76 4.00 5.71
C THR A 25 4.58 3.78 4.77
N LEU A 26 3.44 4.37 5.09
CA LEU A 26 2.22 4.38 4.29
C LEU A 26 1.87 5.81 3.88
N ALA A 27 1.30 5.96 2.70
CA ALA A 27 0.76 7.23 2.18
C ALA A 27 -0.10 6.97 0.94
N LYS A 28 -0.26 7.95 0.06
CA LYS A 28 -0.97 7.85 -1.23
C LYS A 28 -2.35 7.22 -1.09
N GLY A 29 -2.50 5.95 -1.46
CA GLY A 29 -3.74 5.20 -1.39
C GLY A 29 -4.40 5.20 -0.01
N LEU A 30 -3.63 5.37 1.07
CA LEU A 30 -4.13 5.38 2.43
C LEU A 30 -5.23 6.44 2.66
N GLY A 31 -5.12 7.60 2.04
CA GLY A 31 -6.07 8.69 2.23
C GLY A 31 -7.15 8.81 1.14
N GLY A 32 -7.14 7.93 0.12
CA GLY A 32 -8.14 7.99 -0.96
C GLY A 32 -8.14 9.31 -1.74
N GLY A 33 -7.05 10.07 -1.72
CA GLY A 33 -6.90 11.40 -2.32
C GLY A 33 -6.67 12.51 -1.29
N VAL A 34 -7.01 12.29 -0.02
CA VAL A 34 -6.68 13.23 1.06
C VAL A 34 -5.21 13.03 1.47
N PRO A 35 -4.42 14.11 1.58
CA PRO A 35 -3.03 14.01 2.00
C PRO A 35 -2.89 13.44 3.41
N ILE A 36 -2.24 12.29 3.52
CA ILE A 36 -1.93 11.63 4.79
C ILE A 36 -0.68 10.76 4.60
N GLY A 37 0.10 10.63 5.66
CA GLY A 37 1.17 9.66 5.79
C GLY A 37 1.10 8.99 7.15
N ALA A 38 1.50 7.73 7.21
CA ALA A 38 1.61 6.99 8.46
C ALA A 38 2.96 6.27 8.52
N LEU A 39 3.52 6.21 9.69
CA LEU A 39 4.69 5.42 10.03
C LEU A 39 4.27 4.40 11.08
N LEU A 40 4.33 3.13 10.71
CA LEU A 40 4.17 2.00 11.63
C LEU A 40 5.56 1.52 12.04
N MET A 41 5.71 1.08 13.26
CA MET A 41 6.98 0.54 13.75
C MET A 41 6.75 -0.48 14.85
N THR A 42 7.74 -1.33 15.09
CA THR A 42 7.74 -2.25 16.23
C THR A 42 7.89 -1.46 17.53
N GLU A 43 7.44 -2.05 18.62
CA GLU A 43 7.57 -1.44 19.96
C GLU A 43 9.04 -1.17 20.30
N GLU A 44 9.94 -2.10 19.95
CA GLU A 44 11.37 -1.93 20.18
C GLU A 44 11.93 -0.68 19.53
N VAL A 45 11.53 -0.39 18.30
CA VAL A 45 11.93 0.85 17.60
C VAL A 45 11.27 2.07 18.23
N ALA A 46 9.98 1.98 18.54
CA ALA A 46 9.23 3.09 19.14
C ALA A 46 9.82 3.55 20.48
N LEU A 47 10.26 2.61 21.32
CA LEU A 47 10.89 2.91 22.62
C LEU A 47 12.24 3.63 22.49
N LYS A 48 12.91 3.54 21.34
CA LYS A 48 14.17 4.24 21.06
C LYS A 48 13.95 5.67 20.53
N MET A 49 12.71 6.02 20.17
CA MET A 49 12.40 7.36 19.65
C MET A 49 12.37 8.39 20.77
N PRO A 50 13.11 9.52 20.64
CA PRO A 50 13.10 10.54 21.68
C PRO A 50 11.74 11.26 21.72
N LYS A 51 11.25 11.53 22.92
CA LYS A 51 10.05 12.36 23.12
C LYS A 51 10.25 13.75 22.50
N GLY A 52 9.30 14.21 21.71
CA GLY A 52 9.35 15.52 21.06
C GLY A 52 10.34 15.61 19.88
N GLY A 53 10.94 14.50 19.45
CA GLY A 53 11.85 14.46 18.29
C GLY A 53 11.17 14.71 16.94
N HIS A 54 9.85 14.61 16.88
CA HIS A 54 9.05 14.79 15.68
C HIS A 54 7.82 15.62 15.98
N GLY A 55 7.41 16.45 15.00
CA GLY A 55 6.21 17.23 15.06
C GLY A 55 5.66 17.50 13.68
N THR A 56 4.36 17.69 13.58
CA THR A 56 3.68 18.07 12.36
C THR A 56 2.43 18.86 12.69
N THR A 57 2.22 19.96 11.98
CA THR A 57 1.06 20.82 12.20
C THR A 57 -0.26 20.12 11.84
N PHE A 58 -0.27 19.37 10.76
CA PHE A 58 -1.50 18.73 10.24
C PHE A 58 -1.57 17.23 10.45
N GLY A 59 -0.55 16.62 11.04
CA GLY A 59 -0.51 15.18 11.29
C GLY A 59 -1.60 14.73 12.25
N GLY A 60 -2.27 13.64 11.94
CA GLY A 60 -3.35 13.09 12.74
C GLY A 60 -4.63 13.96 12.77
N ASN A 61 -4.82 14.86 11.80
CA ASN A 61 -6.05 15.65 11.76
C ASN A 61 -7.27 14.75 11.51
N PRO A 62 -8.43 15.09 12.10
CA PRO A 62 -9.62 14.22 12.06
C PRO A 62 -10.13 13.93 10.64
N LEU A 63 -10.04 14.89 9.72
CA LEU A 63 -10.50 14.71 8.34
C LEU A 63 -9.67 13.66 7.62
N ALA A 64 -8.34 13.76 7.67
CA ALA A 64 -7.45 12.81 7.01
C ALA A 64 -7.55 11.42 7.65
N CYS A 65 -7.70 11.34 8.97
CA CYS A 65 -7.89 10.07 9.67
C CYS A 65 -9.23 9.41 9.28
N ALA A 66 -10.31 10.17 9.20
CA ALA A 66 -11.62 9.66 8.76
C ALA A 66 -11.56 9.14 7.31
N ALA A 67 -10.89 9.87 6.41
CA ALA A 67 -10.67 9.42 5.03
C ALA A 67 -9.87 8.11 4.97
N ALA A 68 -8.80 8.01 5.77
CA ALA A 68 -8.00 6.79 5.82
C ALA A 68 -8.78 5.60 6.37
N LEU A 69 -9.58 5.78 7.41
CA LEU A 69 -10.46 4.73 7.93
C LEU A 69 -11.46 4.25 6.88
N ALA A 70 -12.13 5.16 6.18
CA ALA A 70 -13.06 4.81 5.11
C ALA A 70 -12.37 4.00 3.99
N VAL A 71 -11.12 4.34 3.63
CA VAL A 71 -10.34 3.55 2.65
C VAL A 71 -10.07 2.13 3.16
N LEU A 72 -9.69 1.98 4.42
CA LEU A 72 -9.42 0.66 5.01
C LEU A 72 -10.69 -0.20 5.06
N GLU A 73 -11.81 0.40 5.46
CA GLU A 73 -13.12 -0.25 5.49
C GLU A 73 -13.57 -0.70 4.08
N GLU A 74 -13.36 0.12 3.05
CA GLU A 74 -13.65 -0.24 1.65
C GLU A 74 -12.76 -1.40 1.16
N ILE A 75 -11.46 -1.38 1.47
CA ILE A 75 -10.53 -2.45 1.09
C ILE A 75 -10.98 -3.78 1.69
N GLU A 76 -11.33 -3.79 2.97
CA GLU A 76 -11.75 -4.99 3.69
C GLU A 76 -13.17 -5.41 3.28
N GLY A 77 -14.13 -4.49 3.35
CA GLY A 77 -15.54 -4.77 3.14
C GLY A 77 -15.88 -5.24 1.72
N ARG A 78 -15.09 -4.80 0.73
CA ARG A 78 -15.25 -5.21 -0.69
C ARG A 78 -14.24 -6.26 -1.13
N ASN A 79 -13.46 -6.81 -0.22
CA ASN A 79 -12.42 -7.81 -0.53
C ASN A 79 -11.49 -7.37 -1.68
N LEU A 80 -11.08 -6.10 -1.67
CA LEU A 80 -10.35 -5.51 -2.79
C LEU A 80 -8.96 -6.13 -2.99
N LEU A 81 -8.34 -6.73 -1.97
CA LEU A 81 -7.04 -7.41 -2.12
C LEU A 81 -7.13 -8.59 -3.08
N GLN A 82 -8.20 -9.40 -2.96
CA GLN A 82 -8.45 -10.50 -3.88
C GLN A 82 -8.74 -9.97 -5.29
N HIS A 83 -9.61 -8.97 -5.41
CA HIS A 83 -9.94 -8.35 -6.69
C HIS A 83 -8.71 -7.80 -7.41
N VAL A 84 -7.81 -7.12 -6.69
CA VAL A 84 -6.53 -6.63 -7.23
C VAL A 84 -5.66 -7.77 -7.76
N SER A 85 -5.64 -8.90 -7.06
CA SER A 85 -4.87 -10.08 -7.50
C SER A 85 -5.44 -10.66 -8.80
N GLU A 86 -6.76 -10.83 -8.88
CA GLU A 86 -7.46 -11.38 -10.04
C GLU A 86 -7.31 -10.47 -11.28
N VAL A 87 -7.62 -9.19 -11.12
CA VAL A 87 -7.50 -8.21 -12.21
C VAL A 87 -6.05 -8.01 -12.64
N GLY A 88 -5.11 -8.04 -11.68
CA GLY A 88 -3.69 -7.93 -11.96
C GLY A 88 -3.15 -9.10 -12.79
N ASN A 89 -3.58 -10.33 -12.49
CA ASN A 89 -3.24 -11.52 -13.27
C ASN A 89 -3.81 -11.42 -14.68
N TYR A 90 -5.10 -11.11 -14.81
CA TYR A 90 -5.75 -10.89 -16.10
C TYR A 90 -5.00 -9.82 -16.92
N PHE A 91 -4.67 -8.68 -16.32
CA PHE A 91 -3.98 -7.60 -17.01
C PHE A 91 -2.59 -8.03 -17.51
N GLN A 92 -1.82 -8.75 -16.69
CA GLN A 92 -0.51 -9.26 -17.12
C GLN A 92 -0.63 -10.28 -18.28
N GLU A 93 -1.65 -11.15 -18.26
CA GLU A 93 -1.91 -12.10 -19.34
C GLU A 93 -2.25 -11.37 -20.64
N GLN A 94 -3.12 -10.35 -20.58
CA GLN A 94 -3.45 -9.54 -21.73
C GLN A 94 -2.23 -8.80 -22.30
N LEU A 95 -1.38 -8.23 -21.45
CA LEU A 95 -0.15 -7.57 -21.89
C LEU A 95 0.84 -8.55 -22.56
N ARG A 96 0.95 -9.78 -22.05
CA ARG A 96 1.80 -10.81 -22.67
C ARG A 96 1.26 -11.29 -24.02
N SER A 97 -0.06 -11.31 -24.18
CA SER A 97 -0.73 -11.74 -25.44
C SER A 97 -0.54 -10.74 -26.58
N ILE A 98 -0.19 -9.47 -26.30
CA ILE A 98 0.05 -8.46 -27.33
C ILE A 98 1.21 -8.86 -28.26
N ALA A 99 2.16 -9.66 -27.78
CA ALA A 99 3.30 -10.17 -28.56
C ALA A 99 4.07 -9.09 -29.36
N SER A 100 4.17 -7.87 -28.82
CA SER A 100 4.85 -6.76 -29.47
C SER A 100 6.36 -6.79 -29.22
N PRO A 101 7.20 -6.56 -30.23
CA PRO A 101 8.64 -6.44 -30.06
C PRO A 101 9.06 -5.25 -29.17
N LYS A 102 8.12 -4.32 -28.91
CA LYS A 102 8.32 -3.20 -27.99
C LYS A 102 8.12 -3.60 -26.51
N ILE A 103 7.49 -4.75 -26.25
CA ILE A 103 7.30 -5.28 -24.89
C ILE A 103 8.37 -6.32 -24.63
N ARG A 104 9.42 -5.95 -23.92
CA ARG A 104 10.52 -6.85 -23.59
C ARG A 104 10.13 -7.89 -22.53
N THR A 105 9.39 -7.46 -21.52
CA THR A 105 8.93 -8.32 -20.42
C THR A 105 7.72 -7.69 -19.74
N VAL A 106 6.86 -8.52 -19.17
CA VAL A 106 5.74 -8.11 -18.29
C VAL A 106 5.95 -8.75 -16.94
N ARG A 107 6.08 -7.93 -15.91
CA ARG A 107 6.31 -8.35 -14.52
C ARG A 107 5.54 -7.47 -13.56
N GLY A 108 5.22 -8.00 -12.39
CA GLY A 108 4.53 -7.26 -11.35
C GLY A 108 3.76 -8.19 -10.40
N LYS A 109 3.06 -7.59 -9.46
CA LYS A 109 2.11 -8.26 -8.56
C LYS A 109 0.87 -7.37 -8.41
N GLY A 110 -0.31 -7.98 -8.51
CA GLY A 110 -1.56 -7.23 -8.51
C GLY A 110 -1.55 -6.15 -9.59
N LEU A 111 -1.87 -4.92 -9.22
CA LEU A 111 -1.90 -3.76 -10.11
C LEU A 111 -0.62 -2.89 -10.04
N LEU A 112 0.48 -3.45 -9.61
CA LEU A 112 1.83 -2.90 -9.74
C LEU A 112 2.56 -3.69 -10.85
N ILE A 113 2.41 -3.24 -12.08
CA ILE A 113 2.89 -3.86 -13.31
C ILE A 113 3.85 -2.92 -14.02
#